data_03090c9da1ec08e7ecd9d310c576a6b6
#
_entry.id   03090c9da1ec08e7ecd9d310c576a6b6
#
_cell.length_a   1.000
_cell.length_b   1.000
_cell.length_c   1.000
_cell.angle_alpha   90.00
_cell.angle_beta   90.00
_cell.angle_gamma   90.00
#
_symmetry.space_group_name_H-M   'P 1'
#
loop_
_entity.id
_entity.type
_entity.pdbx_description
1 polymer ?
#
loop_
_entity_poly.entity_id
_entity_poly.type
_entity_poly.pdbx_seq_one_letter_code
_entity_poly.pdbx_strand_id
1 'polypeptide(L)'
;MSSDPVELSVTILGSGTCVPSLKRSSCSILTKIKDKFLLFDSGAGTMHRLLENGIEIFDVSFVFYSHFHPDHTAELVPFLFANKYPDGSRRNIPLTLMAGKGLATFYNNLKNVYGHWIEL
;
A
#
# COMPACT_ATOMS: atom_id res chain seq x y z
N MET A 1 11.77 -19.70 -24.73
CA MET A 1 12.09 -18.67 -23.73
C MET A 1 11.87 -17.31 -24.36
N SER A 2 11.08 -16.48 -23.73
CA SER A 2 10.81 -15.15 -24.26
C SER A 2 12.07 -14.28 -24.15
N SER A 3 12.36 -13.56 -25.22
CA SER A 3 13.44 -12.58 -25.24
C SER A 3 12.94 -11.17 -24.91
N ASP A 4 11.65 -11.04 -24.57
CA ASP A 4 11.08 -9.75 -24.25
C ASP A 4 11.66 -9.20 -22.94
N PRO A 5 11.97 -7.89 -22.87
CA PRO A 5 12.44 -7.30 -21.64
C PRO A 5 11.34 -7.35 -20.58
N VAL A 6 11.74 -7.49 -19.31
CA VAL A 6 10.81 -7.38 -18.19
C VAL A 6 10.34 -5.93 -18.12
N GLU A 7 9.03 -5.72 -18.18
CA GLU A 7 8.47 -4.39 -18.00
C GLU A 7 8.49 -4.01 -16.52
N LEU A 8 9.14 -2.91 -16.25
CA LEU A 8 9.22 -2.31 -14.93
C LEU A 8 8.86 -0.83 -15.04
N SER A 9 7.87 -0.42 -14.29
CA SER A 9 7.55 1.01 -14.18
C SER A 9 7.52 1.44 -12.73
N VAL A 10 7.89 2.70 -12.50
CA VAL A 10 7.88 3.31 -11.18
C VAL A 10 7.08 4.59 -11.28
N THR A 11 6.08 4.72 -10.40
CA THR A 11 5.23 5.91 -10.31
C THR A 11 5.32 6.49 -8.92
N ILE A 12 5.67 7.76 -8.82
CA ILE A 12 5.67 8.46 -7.53
C ILE A 12 4.23 8.91 -7.24
N LEU A 13 3.59 8.26 -6.28
CA LEU A 13 2.24 8.60 -5.86
C LEU A 13 2.24 9.78 -4.88
N GLY A 14 3.26 9.85 -4.04
CA GLY A 14 3.43 10.93 -3.09
C GLY A 14 4.89 11.20 -2.81
N SER A 15 5.29 12.47 -2.86
CA SER A 15 6.66 12.92 -2.61
C SER A 15 6.72 13.93 -1.47
N GLY A 16 5.59 14.18 -0.80
CA GLY A 16 5.50 15.14 0.27
C GLY A 16 5.82 14.56 1.64
N THR A 17 5.55 15.37 2.66
CA THR A 17 5.71 14.98 4.06
C THR A 17 4.33 14.79 4.69
N CYS A 18 4.28 14.58 6.00
CA CYS A 18 3.02 14.50 6.73
C CYS A 18 2.29 15.85 6.79
N VAL A 19 3.00 16.96 6.56
CA VAL A 19 2.38 18.28 6.54
C VAL A 19 1.51 18.40 5.29
N PRO A 20 0.22 18.76 5.43
CA PRO A 20 -0.70 18.79 4.29
C PRO A 20 -0.25 19.74 3.18
N SER A 21 -0.43 19.33 1.95
CA SER A 21 -0.17 20.13 0.77
C SER A 21 -1.17 19.75 -0.32
N LEU A 22 -1.71 20.74 -0.99
CA LEU A 22 -2.61 20.49 -2.13
C LEU A 22 -1.85 19.95 -3.35
N LYS A 23 -0.54 20.11 -3.38
CA LYS A 23 0.30 19.71 -4.51
C LYS A 23 0.95 18.34 -4.34
N ARG A 24 1.13 17.88 -3.10
CA ARG A 24 1.88 16.65 -2.81
C ARG A 24 1.20 15.85 -1.74
N SER A 25 1.05 14.56 -1.97
CA SER A 25 0.65 13.60 -0.95
C SER A 25 1.88 13.10 -0.20
N SER A 26 1.67 12.51 0.97
CA SER A 26 2.75 11.87 1.74
C SER A 26 3.37 10.72 0.97
N CYS A 27 4.53 10.27 1.41
CA CYS A 27 5.39 9.36 0.66
C CYS A 27 4.71 8.05 0.28
N SER A 28 4.73 7.74 -1.00
CA SER A 28 4.32 6.45 -1.53
C SER A 28 4.82 6.30 -2.96
N ILE A 29 5.34 5.13 -3.29
CA ILE A 29 5.86 4.82 -4.61
C ILE A 29 5.21 3.52 -5.07
N LEU A 30 4.69 3.53 -6.30
CA LEU A 30 4.14 2.35 -6.93
C LEU A 30 5.12 1.79 -7.94
N THR A 31 5.40 0.51 -7.82
CA THR A 31 6.19 -0.21 -8.80
C THR A 31 5.32 -1.27 -9.45
N LYS A 32 5.29 -1.27 -10.78
CA LYS A 32 4.65 -2.34 -11.56
C LYS A 32 5.73 -3.22 -12.17
N ILE A 33 5.67 -4.51 -11.86
CA ILE A 33 6.55 -5.51 -12.47
C ILE A 33 5.65 -6.54 -13.14
N LYS A 34 5.69 -6.60 -14.47
CA LYS A 34 4.76 -7.38 -15.27
C LYS A 34 3.32 -6.96 -14.93
N ASP A 35 2.53 -7.87 -14.37
CA ASP A 35 1.14 -7.62 -13.98
C ASP A 35 0.96 -7.39 -12.48
N LYS A 36 2.07 -7.30 -11.72
CA LYS A 36 2.02 -7.16 -10.26
C LYS A 36 2.30 -5.73 -9.84
N PHE A 37 1.56 -5.28 -8.84
CA PHE A 37 1.70 -3.94 -8.26
C PHE A 37 2.25 -4.02 -6.85
N LEU A 38 3.33 -3.29 -6.61
CA LEU A 38 4.02 -3.22 -5.33
C LEU A 38 4.01 -1.77 -4.85
N LEU A 39 3.54 -1.55 -3.62
CA LEU A 39 3.62 -0.24 -2.97
C LEU A 39 4.85 -0.18 -2.07
N PHE A 40 5.58 0.91 -2.16
CA PHE A 40 6.66 1.24 -1.22
C PHE A 40 6.19 2.43 -0.40
N ASP A 41 5.88 2.17 0.86
CA ASP A 41 5.25 3.09 1.80
C ASP A 41 3.81 3.44 1.39
N SER A 42 2.99 3.81 2.35
CA SER A 42 1.60 4.17 2.12
C SER A 42 1.21 5.35 3.01
N GLY A 43 1.75 6.51 2.69
CA GLY A 43 1.39 7.74 3.37
C GLY A 43 -0.05 8.16 3.05
N ALA A 44 -0.53 9.18 3.75
CA ALA A 44 -1.87 9.70 3.55
C ALA A 44 -2.08 10.12 2.09
N GLY A 45 -3.21 9.70 1.51
CA GLY A 45 -3.55 9.98 0.12
C GLY A 45 -3.19 8.89 -0.87
N THR A 46 -2.50 7.84 -0.45
CA THR A 46 -2.05 6.77 -1.35
C THR A 46 -3.18 6.13 -2.14
N MET A 47 -4.30 5.79 -1.49
CA MET A 47 -5.42 5.14 -2.18
C MET A 47 -6.01 6.02 -3.27
N HIS A 48 -6.16 7.30 -3.02
CA HIS A 48 -6.63 8.25 -4.03
C HIS A 48 -5.66 8.35 -5.21
N ARG A 49 -4.37 8.37 -4.92
CA ARG A 49 -3.35 8.45 -5.97
C ARG A 49 -3.34 7.18 -6.83
N LEU A 50 -3.58 6.00 -6.24
CA LEU A 50 -3.76 4.78 -7.02
C LEU A 50 -4.90 4.92 -8.00
N LEU A 51 -6.06 5.40 -7.54
CA LEU A 51 -7.22 5.60 -8.40
C LEU A 51 -6.95 6.60 -9.53
N GLU A 52 -6.24 7.69 -9.24
CA GLU A 52 -5.85 8.67 -10.27
C GLU A 52 -4.98 8.04 -11.35
N ASN A 53 -4.26 6.96 -11.02
CA ASN A 53 -3.44 6.22 -11.97
C ASN A 53 -4.14 4.99 -12.54
N GLY A 54 -5.46 4.87 -12.34
CA GLY A 54 -6.26 3.77 -12.90
C GLY A 54 -6.06 2.43 -12.21
N ILE A 55 -5.57 2.42 -10.98
CA ILE A 55 -5.26 1.19 -10.25
C ILE A 55 -6.18 1.07 -9.06
N GLU A 56 -6.80 -0.09 -8.93
CA GLU A 56 -7.64 -0.39 -7.78
C GLU A 56 -6.79 -0.94 -6.62
N ILE A 57 -7.19 -0.64 -5.39
CA ILE A 57 -6.47 -1.12 -4.21
C ILE A 57 -6.42 -2.65 -4.14
N PHE A 58 -7.40 -3.33 -4.77
CA PHE A 58 -7.50 -4.80 -4.78
C PHE A 58 -6.44 -5.44 -5.67
N ASP A 59 -5.78 -4.66 -6.52
CA ASP A 59 -4.75 -5.15 -7.44
C ASP A 59 -3.34 -5.12 -6.84
N VAL A 60 -3.18 -4.48 -5.68
CA VAL A 60 -1.89 -4.39 -5.01
C VAL A 60 -1.55 -5.72 -4.34
N SER A 61 -0.41 -6.31 -4.70
CA SER A 61 0.05 -7.60 -4.18
C SER A 61 0.99 -7.46 -2.98
N PHE A 62 1.77 -6.40 -2.94
CA PHE A 62 2.80 -6.21 -1.92
C PHE A 62 2.79 -4.79 -1.42
N VAL A 63 2.98 -4.62 -0.12
CA VAL A 63 3.26 -3.32 0.49
C VAL A 63 4.53 -3.46 1.31
N PHE A 64 5.52 -2.66 0.98
CA PHE A 64 6.80 -2.63 1.67
C PHE A 64 6.93 -1.32 2.43
N TYR A 65 7.30 -1.40 3.71
CA TYR A 65 7.55 -0.22 4.54
C TYR A 65 9.03 -0.04 4.79
N SER A 66 9.53 1.15 4.46
CA SER A 66 10.91 1.53 4.75
C SER A 66 11.13 1.68 6.25
N HIS A 67 10.14 2.23 6.93
CA HIS A 67 10.11 2.39 8.39
C HIS A 67 8.67 2.69 8.82
N PHE A 68 8.43 2.89 10.12
CA PHE A 68 7.07 2.96 10.64
C PHE A 68 6.62 4.36 11.07
N HIS A 69 7.27 5.41 10.58
CA HIS A 69 6.79 6.77 10.83
C HIS A 69 5.39 6.98 10.25
N PRO A 70 4.56 7.81 10.89
CA PRO A 70 3.16 7.99 10.44
C PRO A 70 3.01 8.45 8.99
N ASP A 71 3.92 9.26 8.48
CA ASP A 71 3.87 9.73 7.10
C ASP A 71 4.15 8.64 6.07
N HIS A 72 4.65 7.47 6.49
CA HIS A 72 4.90 6.33 5.62
C HIS A 72 3.88 5.21 5.79
N THR A 73 3.16 5.17 6.92
CA THR A 73 2.25 4.07 7.27
C THR A 73 0.79 4.49 7.45
N ALA A 74 0.49 5.77 7.33
CA ALA A 74 -0.82 6.31 7.71
C ALA A 74 -2.00 5.62 7.03
N GLU A 75 -1.85 5.17 5.79
CA GLU A 75 -2.95 4.55 5.06
C GLU A 75 -3.04 3.04 5.20
N LEU A 76 -2.13 2.39 5.96
CA LEU A 76 -2.18 0.94 6.09
C LEU A 76 -3.52 0.45 6.65
N VAL A 77 -3.98 1.04 7.74
CA VAL A 77 -5.24 0.62 8.38
C VAL A 77 -6.44 0.83 7.46
N PRO A 78 -6.68 2.04 6.92
CA PRO A 78 -7.79 2.21 5.98
C PRO A 78 -7.63 1.38 4.70
N PHE A 79 -6.40 1.15 4.24
CA PHE A 79 -6.15 0.27 3.09
C PHE A 79 -6.59 -1.17 3.37
N LEU A 80 -6.19 -1.72 4.51
CA LEU A 80 -6.59 -3.07 4.90
C LEU A 80 -8.11 -3.16 5.07
N PHE A 81 -8.70 -2.19 5.75
CA PHE A 81 -10.13 -2.15 5.95
C PHE A 81 -10.89 -2.07 4.63
N ALA A 82 -10.45 -1.21 3.72
CA ALA A 82 -11.08 -1.06 2.41
C ALA A 82 -10.97 -2.33 1.55
N ASN A 83 -9.88 -3.11 1.71
CA ASN A 83 -9.76 -4.39 1.03
C ASN A 83 -10.70 -5.46 1.60
N LYS A 84 -11.15 -5.31 2.82
CA LYS A 84 -12.05 -6.24 3.49
C LYS A 84 -13.52 -5.84 3.36
N TYR A 85 -13.81 -4.57 3.50
CA TYR A 85 -15.15 -4.02 3.47
C TYR A 85 -15.57 -3.67 2.03
N PRO A 86 -16.84 -3.82 1.64
CA PRO A 86 -17.98 -4.23 2.47
C PRO A 86 -18.09 -5.73 2.69
N ASP A 87 -17.59 -6.57 1.80
CA ASP A 87 -17.84 -8.00 1.86
C ASP A 87 -16.57 -8.85 1.69
N GLY A 88 -15.44 -8.23 1.41
CA GLY A 88 -14.18 -8.92 1.22
C GLY A 88 -14.08 -9.72 -0.06
N SER A 89 -15.07 -9.65 -0.94
CA SER A 89 -15.10 -10.48 -2.15
C SER A 89 -14.34 -9.90 -3.33
N ARG A 90 -14.00 -8.62 -3.29
CA ARG A 90 -13.33 -7.96 -4.42
C ARG A 90 -11.87 -8.35 -4.55
N ARG A 91 -11.24 -8.67 -3.42
CA ARG A 91 -9.84 -9.06 -3.44
C ARG A 91 -9.72 -10.55 -3.63
N ASN A 92 -9.11 -10.96 -4.74
CA ASN A 92 -8.90 -12.36 -5.06
C ASN A 92 -7.42 -12.76 -5.17
N ILE A 93 -6.52 -11.87 -4.81
CA ILE A 93 -5.09 -12.14 -4.72
C ILE A 93 -4.60 -11.91 -3.30
N PRO A 94 -3.58 -12.65 -2.84
CA PRO A 94 -3.04 -12.41 -1.50
C PRO A 94 -2.33 -11.06 -1.41
N LEU A 95 -2.33 -10.49 -0.22
CA LEU A 95 -1.57 -9.30 0.10
C LEU A 95 -0.41 -9.68 1.02
N THR A 96 0.78 -9.28 0.64
CA THR A 96 1.97 -9.48 1.46
C THR A 96 2.47 -8.14 1.99
N LEU A 97 2.62 -8.04 3.30
CA LEU A 97 3.27 -6.90 3.93
C LEU A 97 4.72 -7.26 4.19
N MET A 98 5.62 -6.37 3.86
CA MET A 98 7.06 -6.56 4.05
C MET A 98 7.66 -5.31 4.68
N ALA A 99 8.61 -5.51 5.58
CA ALA A 99 9.37 -4.44 6.18
C ALA A 99 10.61 -5.04 6.82
N GLY A 100 11.45 -4.19 7.38
CA GLY A 100 12.53 -4.63 8.23
C GLY A 100 12.03 -5.09 9.59
N LYS A 101 12.95 -5.14 10.55
CA LYS A 101 12.66 -5.58 11.92
C LYS A 101 11.54 -4.75 12.54
N GLY A 102 10.62 -5.42 13.21
CA GLY A 102 9.54 -4.78 13.96
C GLY A 102 8.16 -4.83 13.29
N LEU A 103 8.06 -5.35 12.07
CA LEU A 103 6.77 -5.41 11.36
C LEU A 103 5.72 -6.23 12.13
N ALA A 104 6.09 -7.39 12.65
CA ALA A 104 5.17 -8.24 13.37
C ALA A 104 4.61 -7.53 14.62
N THR A 105 5.46 -6.85 15.36
CA THR A 105 5.04 -6.07 16.53
C THR A 105 4.14 -4.91 16.12
N PHE A 106 4.51 -4.19 15.07
CA PHE A 106 3.72 -3.08 14.56
C PHE A 106 2.32 -3.55 14.14
N TYR A 107 2.24 -4.60 13.34
CA TYR A 107 0.96 -5.12 12.85
C TYR A 107 0.11 -5.70 14.00
N ASN A 108 0.72 -6.44 14.93
CA ASN A 108 -0.01 -7.00 16.05
C ASN A 108 -0.59 -5.92 16.97
N ASN A 109 0.13 -4.82 17.14
CA ASN A 109 -0.39 -3.68 17.93
C ASN A 109 -1.57 -3.02 17.21
N LEU A 110 -1.53 -2.90 15.90
CA LEU A 110 -2.67 -2.41 15.13
C LEU A 110 -3.87 -3.37 15.26
N LYS A 111 -3.64 -4.68 15.20
CA LYS A 111 -4.70 -5.67 15.41
C LYS A 111 -5.31 -5.59 16.81
N ASN A 112 -4.51 -5.28 17.82
CA ASN A 112 -5.03 -5.09 19.16
C ASN A 112 -6.00 -3.91 19.25
N VAL A 113 -5.78 -2.88 18.44
CA VAL A 113 -6.66 -1.69 18.39
C VAL A 113 -7.88 -1.95 17.51
N TYR A 114 -7.68 -2.45 16.30
CA TYR A 114 -8.73 -2.53 15.27
C TYR A 114 -9.40 -3.89 15.16
N GLY A 115 -8.79 -4.93 15.71
CA GLY A 115 -9.38 -6.28 15.70
C GLY A 115 -9.46 -6.87 14.29
N HIS A 116 -10.52 -7.65 14.06
CA HIS A 116 -10.71 -8.38 12.81
C HIS A 116 -10.94 -7.47 11.60
N TRP A 117 -11.21 -6.20 11.80
CA TRP A 117 -11.47 -5.27 10.70
C TRP A 117 -10.29 -5.09 9.76
N ILE A 118 -9.07 -5.39 10.21
CA ILE A 118 -7.88 -5.30 9.37
C ILE A 118 -7.29 -6.67 9.01
N GLU A 119 -7.96 -7.76 9.35
CA GLU A 119 -7.55 -9.11 8.97
C GLU A 119 -8.15 -9.47 7.61
N LEU A 120 -7.31 -9.77 6.64
CA LEU A 120 -7.72 -10.21 5.31
C LEU A 120 -7.75 -11.74 5.21
#